data_ef57c216c2b343c908a4550ecc44b81d
#
_entry.id   ef57c216c2b343c908a4550ecc44b81d
#
_cell.length_a   1.000
_cell.length_b   1.000
_cell.length_c   1.000
_cell.angle_alpha   90.00
_cell.angle_beta   90.00
_cell.angle_gamma   90.00
#
_symmetry.space_group_name_H-M   'P 1'
#
loop_
_entity.id
_entity.type
_entity.pdbx_description
1 polymer ?
#
loop_
_entity_poly.entity_id
_entity_poly.type
_entity_poly.pdbx_seq_one_letter_code
_entity_poly.pdbx_strand_id
1 'polypeptide(L)'
;DQRDYEFAKKFGAEIIEVIKGGDISVEAYSGDGEMVNSGFLNGYTNKKESIARMLTEIEKMGVGHAGVQFKMKDWAFNRQRYWGEPIPIIHCDDCGVVPVPYEELPLRLPKVENFEPGAEGESPLAKIESFVNCTCPKCGKKARRETDTMPQWAGSSWYFLRYIDPHNENALADPEKLKYWMPVDWYNGGMEHVTRHVIYSRFWHHFLYDIGAVSYTHLRAH
;
A
#
# COMPACT_ATOMS: atom_id res chain seq x y z
N ASP A 1 0.24 -10.88 -24.13
CA ASP A 1 -1.01 -11.54 -23.73
C ASP A 1 -2.10 -11.37 -24.79
N GLN A 2 -3.26 -11.96 -24.60
CA GLN A 2 -4.34 -11.94 -25.61
C GLN A 2 -4.85 -10.52 -25.90
N ARG A 3 -4.92 -9.65 -24.92
CA ARG A 3 -5.37 -8.26 -25.10
C ARG A 3 -4.38 -7.43 -25.91
N ASP A 4 -3.09 -7.64 -25.69
CA ASP A 4 -2.04 -6.96 -26.46
C ASP A 4 -2.07 -7.45 -27.92
N TYR A 5 -2.32 -8.74 -28.13
CA TYR A 5 -2.47 -9.33 -29.44
C TYR A 5 -3.68 -8.74 -30.20
N GLU A 6 -4.84 -8.65 -29.56
CA GLU A 6 -6.06 -8.04 -30.12
C GLU A 6 -5.83 -6.55 -30.44
N PHE A 7 -5.15 -5.84 -29.57
CA PHE A 7 -4.76 -4.45 -29.79
C PHE A 7 -3.84 -4.33 -31.02
N ALA A 8 -2.80 -5.14 -31.09
CA ALA A 8 -1.86 -5.14 -32.23
C ALA A 8 -2.59 -5.43 -33.55
N LYS A 9 -3.45 -6.44 -33.59
CA LYS A 9 -4.29 -6.73 -34.77
C LYS A 9 -5.19 -5.57 -35.16
N LYS A 10 -5.86 -4.94 -34.17
CA LYS A 10 -6.78 -3.82 -34.42
C LYS A 10 -6.08 -2.61 -35.02
N PHE A 11 -4.86 -2.34 -34.61
CA PHE A 11 -4.10 -1.16 -35.03
C PHE A 11 -3.04 -1.45 -36.08
N GLY A 12 -2.99 -2.68 -36.61
CA GLY A 12 -2.05 -3.07 -37.68
C GLY A 12 -0.59 -3.09 -37.23
N ALA A 13 -0.32 -3.28 -35.92
CA ALA A 13 1.05 -3.46 -35.42
C ALA A 13 1.58 -4.85 -35.80
N GLU A 14 2.88 -4.95 -36.08
CA GLU A 14 3.53 -6.21 -36.40
C GLU A 14 3.51 -7.15 -35.17
N ILE A 15 3.20 -8.42 -35.43
CA ILE A 15 3.22 -9.49 -34.42
C ILE A 15 4.28 -10.50 -34.82
N ILE A 16 5.31 -10.66 -33.99
CA ILE A 16 6.44 -11.56 -34.24
C ILE A 16 6.38 -12.73 -33.25
N GLU A 17 6.49 -13.95 -33.79
CA GLU A 17 6.62 -15.15 -32.92
C GLU A 17 7.98 -15.13 -32.20
N VAL A 18 7.94 -15.19 -30.86
CA VAL A 18 9.14 -15.24 -30.01
C VAL A 18 9.24 -16.52 -29.18
N ILE A 19 8.15 -17.28 -29.10
CA ILE A 19 8.09 -18.62 -28.48
C ILE A 19 7.38 -19.54 -29.46
N LYS A 20 8.07 -20.58 -29.90
CA LYS A 20 7.58 -21.56 -30.86
C LYS A 20 6.62 -22.55 -30.15
N GLY A 21 5.49 -22.82 -30.76
CA GLY A 21 4.55 -23.81 -30.22
C GLY A 21 3.08 -23.48 -30.35
N GLY A 22 2.74 -22.28 -30.82
CA GLY A 22 1.37 -21.85 -31.12
C GLY A 22 1.22 -21.30 -32.52
N ASP A 23 0.00 -20.97 -32.91
CA ASP A 23 -0.30 -20.28 -34.17
C ASP A 23 -0.65 -18.81 -33.89
N ILE A 24 0.35 -17.93 -34.00
CA ILE A 24 0.19 -16.48 -33.81
C ILE A 24 -0.66 -15.81 -34.89
N SER A 25 -1.11 -16.51 -35.92
CA SER A 25 -2.07 -15.97 -36.89
C SER A 25 -3.48 -15.93 -36.32
N VAL A 26 -3.76 -16.80 -35.34
CA VAL A 26 -5.08 -17.02 -34.72
C VAL A 26 -5.19 -16.30 -33.38
N GLU A 27 -4.24 -16.53 -32.49
CA GLU A 27 -4.28 -16.00 -31.11
C GLU A 27 -2.89 -15.78 -30.50
N ALA A 28 -2.84 -15.11 -29.34
CA ALA A 28 -1.58 -14.97 -28.61
C ALA A 28 -1.15 -16.32 -28.02
N TYR A 29 0.11 -16.68 -28.21
CA TYR A 29 0.67 -17.85 -27.56
C TYR A 29 1.38 -17.46 -26.25
N SER A 30 1.00 -18.09 -25.15
CA SER A 30 1.57 -17.87 -23.80
C SER A 30 2.11 -19.14 -23.14
N GLY A 31 2.19 -20.24 -23.89
CA GLY A 31 2.73 -21.53 -23.44
C GLY A 31 4.25 -21.58 -23.40
N ASP A 32 4.76 -22.75 -23.02
CA ASP A 32 6.19 -23.05 -23.05
C ASP A 32 6.63 -23.48 -24.45
N GLY A 33 7.86 -23.14 -24.82
CA GLY A 33 8.42 -23.48 -26.13
C GLY A 33 9.83 -22.96 -26.30
N GLU A 34 10.41 -23.28 -27.45
CA GLU A 34 11.72 -22.78 -27.84
C GLU A 34 11.64 -21.29 -28.20
N MET A 35 12.55 -20.48 -27.66
CA MET A 35 12.68 -19.07 -28.06
C MET A 35 13.25 -18.93 -29.46
N VAL A 36 12.55 -18.13 -30.26
CA VAL A 36 12.92 -17.80 -31.66
C VAL A 36 12.82 -16.29 -31.86
N ASN A 37 13.44 -15.77 -32.89
CA ASN A 37 13.46 -14.33 -33.24
C ASN A 37 13.84 -13.41 -32.05
N SER A 38 14.62 -13.93 -31.12
CA SER A 38 14.96 -13.28 -29.82
C SER A 38 16.48 -13.10 -29.63
N GLY A 39 17.25 -13.09 -30.74
CA GLY A 39 18.69 -12.84 -30.72
C GLY A 39 19.45 -13.85 -29.86
N PHE A 40 20.15 -13.38 -28.83
CA PHE A 40 20.98 -14.22 -27.96
C PHE A 40 20.15 -15.17 -27.06
N LEU A 41 18.82 -15.05 -27.03
CA LEU A 41 17.94 -15.97 -26.34
C LEU A 41 17.41 -17.12 -27.24
N ASN A 42 17.68 -17.11 -28.52
CA ASN A 42 17.24 -18.17 -29.42
C ASN A 42 17.73 -19.55 -28.93
N GLY A 43 16.84 -20.54 -29.00
CA GLY A 43 17.15 -21.91 -28.60
C GLY A 43 16.91 -22.21 -27.08
N TYR A 44 16.66 -21.20 -26.25
CA TYR A 44 16.25 -21.45 -24.87
C TYR A 44 14.83 -22.03 -24.84
N THR A 45 14.65 -23.11 -24.10
CA THR A 45 13.36 -23.79 -23.90
C THR A 45 12.83 -23.63 -22.49
N ASN A 46 13.67 -23.18 -21.56
CA ASN A 46 13.32 -22.99 -20.15
C ASN A 46 13.16 -21.50 -19.83
N LYS A 47 11.97 -21.13 -19.41
CA LYS A 47 11.63 -19.73 -19.08
C LYS A 47 12.53 -19.14 -17.98
N LYS A 48 12.90 -19.91 -16.94
CA LYS A 48 13.76 -19.40 -15.88
C LYS A 48 15.17 -19.10 -16.36
N GLU A 49 15.70 -19.96 -17.23
CA GLU A 49 17.04 -19.80 -17.82
C GLU A 49 17.06 -18.61 -18.77
N SER A 50 16.03 -18.44 -19.61
CA SER A 50 15.88 -17.30 -20.50
C SER A 50 15.86 -15.97 -19.73
N ILE A 51 15.08 -15.91 -18.64
CA ILE A 51 15.01 -14.72 -17.77
C ILE A 51 16.38 -14.45 -17.13
N ALA A 52 17.04 -15.46 -16.57
CA ALA A 52 18.35 -15.29 -15.96
C ALA A 52 19.39 -14.78 -16.97
N ARG A 53 19.37 -15.32 -18.17
CA ARG A 53 20.25 -14.86 -19.26
C ARG A 53 19.95 -13.42 -19.65
N MET A 54 18.68 -13.04 -19.81
CA MET A 54 18.29 -11.67 -20.11
C MET A 54 18.74 -10.69 -19.04
N LEU A 55 18.51 -11.01 -17.75
CA LEU A 55 18.93 -10.17 -16.62
C LEU A 55 20.45 -9.93 -16.65
N THR A 56 21.22 -10.97 -16.91
CA THR A 56 22.68 -10.84 -17.03
C THR A 56 23.09 -9.86 -18.15
N GLU A 57 22.42 -9.89 -19.30
CA GLU A 57 22.73 -8.97 -20.40
C GLU A 57 22.27 -7.53 -20.09
N ILE A 58 21.11 -7.34 -19.47
CA ILE A 58 20.60 -6.03 -19.04
C ILE A 58 21.59 -5.37 -18.06
N GLU A 59 22.10 -6.13 -17.10
CA GLU A 59 23.09 -5.65 -16.14
C GLU A 59 24.42 -5.29 -16.79
N LYS A 60 24.91 -6.12 -17.72
CA LYS A 60 26.13 -5.82 -18.51
C LYS A 60 25.99 -4.55 -19.34
N MET A 61 24.82 -4.31 -19.91
CA MET A 61 24.52 -3.10 -20.68
C MET A 61 24.36 -1.85 -19.79
N GLY A 62 24.24 -2.01 -18.47
CA GLY A 62 24.04 -0.91 -17.53
C GLY A 62 22.68 -0.22 -17.64
N VAL A 63 21.68 -0.87 -18.26
CA VAL A 63 20.34 -0.29 -18.49
C VAL A 63 19.28 -0.79 -17.51
N GLY A 64 19.64 -1.70 -16.60
CA GLY A 64 18.73 -2.21 -15.57
C GLY A 64 19.42 -3.21 -14.64
N HIS A 65 18.68 -3.73 -13.69
CA HIS A 65 19.15 -4.73 -12.73
C HIS A 65 18.01 -5.70 -12.36
N ALA A 66 18.36 -6.86 -11.82
CA ALA A 66 17.40 -7.80 -11.29
C ALA A 66 16.65 -7.19 -10.08
N GLY A 67 15.35 -7.33 -10.05
CA GLY A 67 14.51 -6.87 -8.96
C GLY A 67 13.46 -7.89 -8.57
N VAL A 68 13.00 -7.84 -7.33
CA VAL A 68 11.89 -8.64 -6.83
C VAL A 68 10.66 -7.76 -6.71
N GLN A 69 9.58 -8.16 -7.34
CA GLN A 69 8.29 -7.48 -7.24
C GLN A 69 7.27 -8.41 -6.57
N PHE A 70 6.68 -7.93 -5.48
CA PHE A 70 5.64 -8.68 -4.79
C PHE A 70 4.32 -8.65 -5.57
N LYS A 71 3.56 -9.73 -5.53
CA LYS A 71 2.24 -9.81 -6.18
C LYS A 71 1.22 -8.88 -5.55
N MET A 72 1.31 -8.65 -4.24
CA MET A 72 0.44 -7.74 -3.52
C MET A 72 0.97 -6.31 -3.69
N LYS A 73 0.09 -5.39 -4.09
CA LYS A 73 0.41 -3.97 -4.16
C LYS A 73 0.46 -3.37 -2.76
N ASP A 74 1.29 -2.34 -2.61
CA ASP A 74 1.32 -1.55 -1.39
C ASP A 74 -0.07 -0.97 -1.08
N TRP A 75 -0.36 -0.86 0.20
CA TRP A 75 -1.58 -0.21 0.65
C TRP A 75 -1.50 1.29 0.38
N ALA A 76 -2.47 1.82 -0.38
CA ALA A 76 -2.64 3.25 -0.56
C ALA A 76 -3.13 3.88 0.77
N PHE A 77 -2.18 4.18 1.66
CA PHE A 77 -2.43 4.56 3.04
C PHE A 77 -2.89 6.02 3.18
N ASN A 78 -2.47 6.90 2.31
CA ASN A 78 -2.82 8.32 2.34
C ASN A 78 -3.79 8.69 1.21
N ARG A 79 -4.73 9.58 1.48
CA ARG A 79 -5.74 10.03 0.53
C ARG A 79 -5.98 11.53 0.63
N GLN A 80 -6.21 12.16 -0.52
CA GLN A 80 -6.59 13.57 -0.67
C GLN A 80 -8.11 13.71 -0.43
N ARG A 81 -8.54 13.38 0.79
CA ARG A 81 -9.95 13.43 1.22
C ARG A 81 -10.04 14.07 2.60
N TYR A 82 -11.12 14.83 2.84
CA TYR A 82 -11.38 15.39 4.16
C TYR A 82 -11.75 14.29 5.18
N TRP A 83 -12.67 13.39 4.80
CA TRP A 83 -13.10 12.30 5.67
C TRP A 83 -12.06 11.20 5.76
N GLY A 84 -11.45 11.13 6.90
CA GLY A 84 -10.40 10.18 7.26
C GLY A 84 -9.69 10.60 8.53
N GLU A 85 -8.81 9.77 9.05
CA GLU A 85 -8.00 10.08 10.21
C GLU A 85 -6.82 10.96 9.76
N PRO A 86 -6.60 12.13 10.37
CA PRO A 86 -5.46 12.98 10.00
C PRO A 86 -4.15 12.28 10.34
N ILE A 87 -3.16 12.44 9.47
CA ILE A 87 -1.83 11.86 9.66
C ILE A 87 -1.02 12.81 10.56
N PRO A 88 -0.55 12.39 11.74
CA PRO A 88 0.09 13.28 12.71
C PRO A 88 1.56 13.54 12.37
N ILE A 89 1.80 14.14 11.19
CA ILE A 89 3.12 14.45 10.66
C ILE A 89 3.21 15.93 10.29
N ILE A 90 4.40 16.48 10.47
CA ILE A 90 4.79 17.85 10.11
C ILE A 90 5.98 17.74 9.14
N HIS A 91 5.91 18.48 8.05
CA HIS A 91 6.98 18.62 7.06
C HIS A 91 7.76 19.92 7.34
N CYS A 92 9.03 19.79 7.65
CA CYS A 92 9.95 20.90 7.90
C CYS A 92 11.10 20.88 6.90
N ASP A 93 11.41 22.02 6.29
CA ASP A 93 12.46 22.09 5.26
C ASP A 93 13.87 21.73 5.82
N ASP A 94 14.10 22.02 7.11
CA ASP A 94 15.39 21.71 7.75
C ASP A 94 15.43 20.33 8.42
N CYS A 95 14.31 19.88 9.00
CA CYS A 95 14.26 18.67 9.81
C CYS A 95 13.65 17.45 9.10
N GLY A 96 13.10 17.66 7.91
CA GLY A 96 12.37 16.64 7.17
C GLY A 96 11.01 16.31 7.79
N VAL A 97 10.67 15.03 7.86
CA VAL A 97 9.43 14.53 8.44
C VAL A 97 9.56 14.47 9.97
N VAL A 98 8.66 15.15 10.67
CA VAL A 98 8.65 15.26 12.14
C VAL A 98 7.26 14.87 12.65
N PRO A 99 7.14 14.01 13.68
CA PRO A 99 5.84 13.68 14.25
C PRO A 99 5.25 14.88 15.03
N VAL A 100 3.92 14.96 15.04
CA VAL A 100 3.19 15.89 15.91
C VAL A 100 3.46 15.48 17.38
N PRO A 101 3.74 16.43 18.29
CA PRO A 101 3.93 16.12 19.70
C PRO A 101 2.73 15.44 20.35
N TYR A 102 2.97 14.57 21.33
CA TYR A 102 1.90 13.85 22.04
C TYR A 102 0.89 14.79 22.71
N GLU A 103 1.32 15.95 23.16
CA GLU A 103 0.50 16.95 23.83
C GLU A 103 -0.52 17.61 22.87
N GLU A 104 -0.27 17.55 21.55
CA GLU A 104 -1.17 18.03 20.51
C GLU A 104 -2.14 16.95 19.99
N LEU A 105 -2.02 15.71 20.49
CA LEU A 105 -2.95 14.63 20.11
C LEU A 105 -4.20 14.61 21.01
N PRO A 106 -5.36 14.22 20.49
CA PRO A 106 -5.61 13.79 19.13
C PRO A 106 -5.64 14.96 18.13
N LEU A 107 -4.95 14.81 17.01
CA LEU A 107 -5.04 15.79 15.92
C LEU A 107 -6.46 15.76 15.32
N ARG A 108 -7.18 16.87 15.45
CA ARG A 108 -8.58 16.97 15.01
C ARG A 108 -8.69 17.66 13.67
N LEU A 109 -9.60 17.16 12.81
CA LEU A 109 -9.95 17.83 11.58
C LEU A 109 -10.62 19.17 11.88
N PRO A 110 -10.23 20.27 11.18
CA PRO A 110 -10.87 21.57 11.32
C PRO A 110 -12.29 21.52 10.73
N LYS A 111 -13.22 22.29 11.31
CA LYS A 111 -14.56 22.43 10.71
C LYS A 111 -14.46 23.17 9.37
N VAL A 112 -15.07 22.61 8.34
CA VAL A 112 -15.10 23.17 6.99
C VAL A 112 -16.52 23.17 6.44
N GLU A 113 -16.84 24.13 5.61
CA GLU A 113 -18.12 24.22 4.90
C GLU A 113 -18.09 23.44 3.57
N ASN A 114 -16.92 23.37 2.95
CA ASN A 114 -16.69 22.63 1.71
C ASN A 114 -15.47 21.70 1.84
N PHE A 115 -15.64 20.45 1.46
CA PHE A 115 -14.61 19.41 1.49
C PHE A 115 -14.34 18.81 0.10
N GLU A 116 -14.60 19.57 -0.96
CA GLU A 116 -14.22 19.17 -2.31
C GLU A 116 -12.70 19.26 -2.49
N PRO A 117 -12.09 18.28 -3.17
CA PRO A 117 -10.67 18.33 -3.53
C PRO A 117 -10.32 19.62 -4.30
N GLY A 118 -9.05 19.98 -4.29
CA GLY A 118 -8.52 21.04 -5.12
C GLY A 118 -8.65 20.76 -6.62
N ALA A 119 -8.48 21.77 -7.44
CA ALA A 119 -8.56 21.66 -8.90
C ALA A 119 -7.50 20.69 -9.48
N GLU A 120 -6.35 20.58 -8.81
CA GLU A 120 -5.24 19.66 -9.17
C GLU A 120 -5.27 18.36 -8.35
N GLY A 121 -6.36 18.10 -7.61
CA GLY A 121 -6.53 16.89 -6.79
C GLY A 121 -5.94 16.99 -5.39
N GLU A 122 -5.54 18.19 -4.94
CA GLU A 122 -5.02 18.38 -3.59
C GLU A 122 -6.10 18.13 -2.53
N SER A 123 -5.63 17.76 -1.34
CA SER A 123 -6.49 17.57 -0.18
C SER A 123 -7.29 18.86 0.14
N PRO A 124 -8.58 18.74 0.49
CA PRO A 124 -9.35 19.88 1.01
C PRO A 124 -8.67 20.58 2.20
N LEU A 125 -7.93 19.86 3.02
CA LEU A 125 -7.17 20.39 4.16
C LEU A 125 -6.02 21.30 3.72
N ALA A 126 -5.47 21.11 2.54
CA ALA A 126 -4.37 21.92 2.01
C ALA A 126 -4.75 23.40 1.81
N LYS A 127 -6.04 23.69 1.68
CA LYS A 127 -6.58 25.06 1.53
C LYS A 127 -6.81 25.78 2.86
N ILE A 128 -6.65 25.10 3.99
CA ILE A 128 -6.94 25.65 5.33
C ILE A 128 -5.63 26.07 5.97
N GLU A 129 -5.23 27.32 5.77
CA GLU A 129 -3.96 27.85 6.26
C GLU A 129 -3.76 27.66 7.76
N SER A 130 -4.82 27.82 8.56
CA SER A 130 -4.77 27.62 10.02
C SER A 130 -4.49 26.15 10.44
N PHE A 131 -4.80 25.20 9.58
CA PHE A 131 -4.48 23.79 9.79
C PHE A 131 -3.10 23.46 9.24
N VAL A 132 -2.77 23.93 8.05
CA VAL A 132 -1.52 23.58 7.35
C VAL A 132 -0.31 24.23 8.01
N ASN A 133 -0.38 25.55 8.29
CA ASN A 133 0.75 26.29 8.81
C ASN A 133 0.98 25.99 10.30
N CYS A 134 2.17 25.54 10.65
CA CYS A 134 2.54 25.22 12.02
C CYS A 134 4.00 25.57 12.27
N THR A 135 4.41 25.37 13.51
CA THR A 135 5.82 25.49 13.92
C THR A 135 6.42 24.11 14.07
N CYS A 136 7.60 23.90 13.53
CA CYS A 136 8.32 22.63 13.70
C CYS A 136 8.65 22.41 15.19
N PRO A 137 8.22 21.30 15.81
CA PRO A 137 8.51 21.07 17.23
C PRO A 137 9.99 20.78 17.52
N LYS A 138 10.77 20.44 16.49
CA LYS A 138 12.19 20.11 16.62
C LYS A 138 13.10 21.33 16.52
N CYS A 139 12.83 22.28 15.62
CA CYS A 139 13.74 23.42 15.37
C CYS A 139 13.06 24.80 15.55
N GLY A 140 11.77 24.87 15.82
CA GLY A 140 11.03 26.13 16.04
C GLY A 140 10.76 26.96 14.77
N LYS A 141 11.17 26.51 13.60
CA LYS A 141 10.94 27.20 12.32
C LYS A 141 9.54 26.93 11.76
N LYS A 142 9.13 27.73 10.76
CA LYS A 142 7.90 27.52 10.02
C LYS A 142 7.92 26.13 9.37
N ALA A 143 6.79 25.44 9.44
CA ALA A 143 6.61 24.10 8.91
C ALA A 143 5.15 23.89 8.44
N ARG A 144 4.85 22.79 7.81
CA ARG A 144 3.53 22.48 7.26
C ARG A 144 3.06 21.12 7.78
N ARG A 145 1.83 21.06 8.27
CA ARG A 145 1.18 19.78 8.61
C ARG A 145 0.91 18.97 7.36
N GLU A 146 0.92 17.65 7.51
CA GLU A 146 0.40 16.74 6.50
C GLU A 146 -1.10 17.02 6.27
N THR A 147 -1.51 17.08 5.02
CA THR A 147 -2.88 17.39 4.62
C THR A 147 -3.65 16.21 4.08
N ASP A 148 -2.98 15.12 3.78
CA ASP A 148 -3.63 13.87 3.45
C ASP A 148 -4.22 13.22 4.71
N THR A 149 -5.25 12.43 4.53
CA THR A 149 -5.86 11.63 5.62
C THR A 149 -5.66 10.15 5.36
N MET A 150 -5.67 9.36 6.43
CA MET A 150 -5.69 7.91 6.33
C MET A 150 -7.07 7.44 5.85
N PRO A 151 -7.15 6.37 5.04
CA PRO A 151 -8.43 5.77 4.71
C PRO A 151 -9.09 5.21 5.98
N GLN A 152 -10.40 5.15 6.00
CA GLN A 152 -11.16 4.56 7.12
C GLN A 152 -10.74 3.11 7.47
N TRP A 153 -10.08 2.41 6.55
CA TRP A 153 -9.48 1.10 6.80
C TRP A 153 -8.35 1.15 7.84
N ALA A 154 -7.73 2.30 8.07
CA ALA A 154 -6.72 2.45 9.11
C ALA A 154 -7.34 2.29 10.51
N GLY A 155 -8.33 3.10 10.85
CA GLY A 155 -9.04 2.99 12.12
C GLY A 155 -9.80 1.68 12.28
N SER A 156 -10.52 1.24 11.24
CA SER A 156 -11.25 -0.02 11.28
C SER A 156 -10.36 -1.27 11.36
N SER A 157 -9.06 -1.14 11.18
CA SER A 157 -8.13 -2.27 11.26
C SER A 157 -7.88 -2.77 12.67
N TRP A 158 -8.17 -1.98 13.68
CA TRP A 158 -7.90 -2.31 15.07
C TRP A 158 -9.09 -2.12 16.03
N TYR A 159 -10.29 -1.81 15.52
CA TYR A 159 -11.48 -1.51 16.32
C TYR A 159 -11.83 -2.61 17.33
N PHE A 160 -11.66 -3.88 16.95
CA PHE A 160 -11.96 -5.04 17.78
C PHE A 160 -11.10 -5.11 19.05
N LEU A 161 -9.86 -4.59 19.00
CA LEU A 161 -9.02 -4.44 20.19
C LEU A 161 -9.56 -3.35 21.12
N ARG A 162 -9.96 -2.21 20.55
CA ARG A 162 -10.50 -1.09 21.32
C ARG A 162 -11.85 -1.40 21.96
N TYR A 163 -12.67 -2.25 21.34
CA TYR A 163 -13.94 -2.70 21.92
C TYR A 163 -13.80 -3.45 23.24
N ILE A 164 -12.65 -4.05 23.48
CA ILE A 164 -12.36 -4.77 24.73
C ILE A 164 -12.31 -3.79 25.91
N ASP A 165 -11.83 -2.57 25.70
CA ASP A 165 -11.67 -1.56 26.74
C ASP A 165 -11.85 -0.13 26.19
N PRO A 166 -13.09 0.24 25.77
CA PRO A 166 -13.36 1.44 24.99
C PRO A 166 -13.13 2.76 25.74
N HIS A 167 -13.15 2.72 27.07
CA HIS A 167 -13.00 3.90 27.93
C HIS A 167 -11.60 4.04 28.53
N ASN A 168 -10.65 3.23 28.12
CA ASN A 168 -9.28 3.33 28.61
C ASN A 168 -8.58 4.55 27.98
N GLU A 169 -8.23 5.53 28.82
CA GLU A 169 -7.56 6.75 28.39
C GLU A 169 -6.02 6.63 28.39
N ASN A 170 -5.48 5.57 28.97
CA ASN A 170 -4.04 5.41 29.20
C ASN A 170 -3.37 4.45 28.22
N ALA A 171 -4.14 3.55 27.60
CA ALA A 171 -3.63 2.53 26.68
C ALA A 171 -4.66 2.19 25.60
N LEU A 172 -4.23 1.44 24.57
CA LEU A 172 -5.08 0.87 23.53
C LEU A 172 -6.23 0.06 24.14
N ALA A 173 -5.92 -0.79 25.11
CA ALA A 173 -6.79 -1.52 25.99
C ALA A 173 -5.95 -2.07 27.16
N ASP A 174 -6.57 -2.44 28.27
CA ASP A 174 -5.91 -3.09 29.39
C ASP A 174 -5.27 -4.42 28.94
N PRO A 175 -3.98 -4.68 29.23
CA PRO A 175 -3.30 -5.90 28.81
C PRO A 175 -3.93 -7.19 29.32
N GLU A 176 -4.48 -7.23 30.54
CA GLU A 176 -5.14 -8.42 31.08
C GLU A 176 -6.48 -8.66 30.41
N LYS A 177 -7.23 -7.59 30.05
CA LYS A 177 -8.44 -7.73 29.24
C LYS A 177 -8.12 -8.22 27.82
N LEU A 178 -7.06 -7.70 27.20
CA LEU A 178 -6.58 -8.20 25.90
C LEU A 178 -6.24 -9.68 25.96
N LYS A 179 -5.49 -10.10 26.98
CA LYS A 179 -5.10 -11.50 27.18
C LYS A 179 -6.30 -12.43 27.39
N TYR A 180 -7.34 -11.94 28.04
CA TYR A 180 -8.55 -12.72 28.29
C TYR A 180 -9.44 -12.87 27.05
N TRP A 181 -9.66 -11.77 26.31
CA TRP A 181 -10.62 -11.74 25.20
C TRP A 181 -10.03 -12.11 23.85
N MET A 182 -8.72 -12.13 23.69
CA MET A 182 -8.07 -12.44 22.44
C MET A 182 -7.39 -13.83 22.50
N PRO A 183 -7.17 -14.48 21.32
CA PRO A 183 -7.54 -14.04 19.97
C PRO A 183 -9.05 -14.09 19.72
N VAL A 184 -9.51 -13.42 18.67
CA VAL A 184 -10.92 -13.49 18.23
C VAL A 184 -11.26 -14.91 17.82
N ASP A 185 -12.30 -15.51 18.43
CA ASP A 185 -12.71 -16.90 18.18
C ASP A 185 -13.53 -17.03 16.90
N TRP A 186 -14.34 -16.02 16.61
CA TRP A 186 -15.22 -16.02 15.44
C TRP A 186 -15.37 -14.60 14.88
N TYR A 187 -15.13 -14.47 13.58
CA TYR A 187 -15.33 -13.23 12.83
C TYR A 187 -16.28 -13.50 11.66
N ASN A 188 -17.46 -12.86 11.71
CA ASN A 188 -18.51 -13.06 10.71
C ASN A 188 -18.65 -11.80 9.85
N GLY A 189 -18.51 -11.93 8.54
CA GLY A 189 -18.59 -10.82 7.60
C GLY A 189 -18.57 -11.27 6.15
N GLY A 190 -18.62 -10.32 5.22
CA GLY A 190 -18.57 -10.60 3.80
C GLY A 190 -17.21 -11.14 3.34
N MET A 191 -17.22 -12.01 2.35
CA MET A 191 -16.01 -12.64 1.79
C MET A 191 -15.01 -11.62 1.24
N GLU A 192 -15.48 -10.47 0.77
CA GLU A 192 -14.64 -9.36 0.29
C GLU A 192 -13.66 -8.84 1.35
N HIS A 193 -13.99 -9.00 2.63
CA HIS A 193 -13.14 -8.56 3.74
C HIS A 193 -11.91 -9.44 3.96
N VAL A 194 -11.86 -10.64 3.39
CA VAL A 194 -10.67 -11.50 3.43
C VAL A 194 -9.46 -10.79 2.80
N THR A 195 -9.69 -10.07 1.69
CA THR A 195 -8.66 -9.32 0.98
C THR A 195 -8.61 -7.82 1.33
N ARG A 196 -9.39 -7.37 2.29
CA ARG A 196 -9.48 -5.98 2.74
C ARG A 196 -9.24 -5.88 4.24
N HIS A 197 -10.29 -5.82 5.04
CA HIS A 197 -10.21 -5.64 6.49
C HIS A 197 -9.28 -6.67 7.17
N VAL A 198 -9.38 -7.95 6.84
CA VAL A 198 -8.58 -9.00 7.50
C VAL A 198 -7.08 -8.82 7.20
N ILE A 199 -6.70 -8.46 5.98
CA ILE A 199 -5.29 -8.17 5.64
C ILE A 199 -4.78 -6.97 6.43
N TYR A 200 -5.55 -5.87 6.45
CA TYR A 200 -5.14 -4.65 7.15
C TYR A 200 -5.09 -4.84 8.67
N SER A 201 -6.08 -5.55 9.24
CA SER A 201 -6.08 -5.90 10.66
C SER A 201 -4.88 -6.76 11.04
N ARG A 202 -4.51 -7.71 10.17
CA ARG A 202 -3.33 -8.55 10.37
C ARG A 202 -2.03 -7.72 10.32
N PHE A 203 -1.92 -6.79 9.38
CA PHE A 203 -0.78 -5.88 9.30
C PHE A 203 -0.66 -5.02 10.58
N TRP A 204 -1.76 -4.38 11.00
CA TRP A 204 -1.81 -3.59 12.23
C TRP A 204 -1.48 -4.43 13.46
N HIS A 205 -1.96 -5.65 13.52
CA HIS A 205 -1.70 -6.54 14.65
C HIS A 205 -0.22 -6.91 14.75
N HIS A 206 0.45 -7.17 13.64
CA HIS A 206 1.91 -7.37 13.60
C HIS A 206 2.66 -6.13 14.08
N PHE A 207 2.29 -4.95 13.61
CA PHE A 207 2.88 -3.69 14.07
C PHE A 207 2.68 -3.49 15.58
N LEU A 208 1.47 -3.71 16.08
CA LEU A 208 1.17 -3.60 17.51
C LEU A 208 1.96 -4.61 18.36
N TYR A 209 2.24 -5.79 17.81
CA TYR A 209 3.12 -6.77 18.44
C TYR A 209 4.57 -6.27 18.47
N ASP A 210 5.08 -5.75 17.37
CA ASP A 210 6.46 -5.26 17.26
C ASP A 210 6.76 -4.12 18.25
N ILE A 211 5.77 -3.27 18.51
CA ILE A 211 5.88 -2.19 19.53
C ILE A 211 5.49 -2.63 20.94
N GLY A 212 5.17 -3.91 21.18
CA GLY A 212 4.83 -4.48 22.47
C GLY A 212 3.43 -4.13 23.02
N ALA A 213 2.54 -3.60 22.17
CA ALA A 213 1.18 -3.25 22.58
C ALA A 213 0.24 -4.47 22.72
N VAL A 214 0.57 -5.57 22.05
CA VAL A 214 -0.09 -6.88 22.17
C VAL A 214 0.95 -7.99 22.28
N SER A 215 0.59 -9.10 22.92
CA SER A 215 1.54 -10.18 23.25
C SER A 215 1.56 -11.36 22.27
N TYR A 216 0.83 -11.29 21.16
CA TYR A 216 0.70 -12.41 20.20
C TYR A 216 0.50 -11.88 18.77
N THR A 217 0.88 -12.71 17.78
CA THR A 217 0.89 -12.33 16.35
C THR A 217 -0.31 -12.86 15.55
N HIS A 218 -1.24 -13.59 16.16
CA HIS A 218 -2.29 -14.32 15.44
C HIS A 218 -3.68 -13.69 15.60
N LEU A 219 -4.20 -13.15 14.50
CA LEU A 219 -5.63 -13.17 14.20
C LEU A 219 -5.92 -14.53 13.55
N ARG A 220 -6.50 -15.47 14.28
CA ARG A 220 -7.09 -16.65 13.65
C ARG A 220 -8.40 -16.23 13.00
N ALA A 221 -8.37 -16.01 11.68
CA ALA A 221 -9.55 -16.15 10.85
C ALA A 221 -9.63 -17.62 10.44
N HIS A 222 -10.69 -18.29 10.83
CA HIS A 222 -11.08 -19.59 10.30
C HIS A 222 -12.05 -19.40 9.16
#